data_65dfb5d0e66d1e162ad58b7c388f229b
#
_entry.id   65dfb5d0e66d1e162ad58b7c388f229b
#
_cell.length_a   1.000
_cell.length_b   1.000
_cell.length_c   1.000
_cell.angle_alpha   90.00
_cell.angle_beta   90.00
_cell.angle_gamma   90.00
#
_symmetry.space_group_name_H-M   'P 1'
#
loop_
_entity.id
_entity.type
_entity.pdbx_description
1 polymer ?
#
loop_
_entity_poly.entity_id
_entity_poly.type
_entity_poly.pdbx_seq_one_letter_code
_entity_poly.pdbx_strand_id
1 'polypeptide(L)'
;LYVVEWMGPYDSLEEMYDREGAEACCLYLITGRCAYERHIGIKYVGITKRAVYNRLEDSDHLEKQERIKDKQYWAGRFSVDSYNNLDTPSRRSRAESVETLLVRYLSNLPGAKMINERKRKNDPRKPIVLISRWQKKMTDDQRYNKPSVLSRLPDTLMYVDKEFYAGDKMRLTPIISTYAQ
;
A
#
# COMPACT_ATOMS: atom_id res chain seq x y z
N LEU A 1 3.60 -14.28 -4.42
CA LEU A 1 4.42 -13.09 -4.58
C LEU A 1 3.60 -11.99 -5.24
N TYR A 2 3.63 -10.79 -4.66
CA TYR A 2 3.01 -9.60 -5.23
C TYR A 2 4.05 -8.49 -5.33
N VAL A 3 4.05 -7.77 -6.43
CA VAL A 3 4.85 -6.57 -6.63
C VAL A 3 3.89 -5.41 -6.80
N VAL A 4 3.99 -4.41 -5.93
CA VAL A 4 3.18 -3.19 -6.00
C VAL A 4 4.07 -2.00 -6.27
N GLU A 5 3.71 -1.24 -7.28
CA GLU A 5 4.32 0.03 -7.63
C GLU A 5 3.49 1.15 -7.00
N TRP A 6 4.11 1.89 -6.09
CA TRP A 6 3.49 3.01 -5.38
C TRP A 6 3.93 4.33 -6.02
N MET A 7 2.96 5.15 -6.36
CA MET A 7 3.12 6.45 -6.99
C MET A 7 2.64 7.54 -6.05
N GLY A 8 3.37 8.64 -5.99
CA GLY A 8 3.08 9.76 -5.10
C GLY A 8 4.35 10.40 -4.53
N PRO A 9 4.24 11.28 -3.51
CA PRO A 9 3.01 11.73 -2.88
C PRO A 9 2.20 12.68 -3.77
N TYR A 10 0.88 12.66 -3.61
CA TYR A 10 -0.05 13.65 -4.15
C TYR A 10 -0.59 14.47 -2.99
N ASP A 11 -0.60 15.78 -3.14
CA ASP A 11 -1.05 16.69 -2.09
C ASP A 11 -2.57 16.88 -2.08
N SER A 12 -3.23 16.53 -3.18
CA SER A 12 -4.69 16.53 -3.30
C SER A 12 -5.20 15.35 -4.13
N LEU A 13 -6.52 15.12 -4.08
CA LEU A 13 -7.18 14.11 -4.90
C LEU A 13 -7.24 14.54 -6.36
N GLU A 14 -7.40 15.84 -6.61
CA GLU A 14 -7.39 16.42 -7.96
C GLU A 14 -6.02 16.18 -8.62
N GLU A 15 -4.92 16.44 -7.88
CA GLU A 15 -3.59 16.18 -8.39
C GLU A 15 -3.39 14.70 -8.74
N MET A 16 -3.91 13.80 -7.90
CA MET A 16 -3.87 12.37 -8.18
C MET A 16 -4.65 12.04 -9.46
N TYR A 17 -5.84 12.59 -9.62
CA TYR A 17 -6.69 12.35 -10.78
C TYR A 17 -6.02 12.81 -12.08
N ASP A 18 -5.48 14.03 -12.09
CA ASP A 18 -4.88 14.64 -13.28
C ASP A 18 -3.63 13.88 -13.76
N ARG A 19 -2.93 13.22 -12.85
CA ARG A 19 -1.64 12.60 -13.16
C ARG A 19 -1.69 11.10 -13.42
N GLU A 20 -2.58 10.38 -12.77
CA GLU A 20 -2.53 8.91 -12.77
C GLU A 20 -3.50 8.28 -13.76
N GLY A 21 -4.43 9.03 -14.32
CA GLY A 21 -5.50 8.43 -15.10
C GLY A 21 -6.24 7.34 -14.30
N ALA A 22 -7.54 7.34 -14.39
CA ALA A 22 -8.44 6.60 -13.50
C ALA A 22 -8.29 5.07 -13.46
N GLU A 23 -7.46 4.44 -14.30
CA GLU A 23 -7.74 3.05 -14.66
C GLU A 23 -6.83 1.98 -14.07
N ALA A 24 -5.65 2.31 -13.55
CA ALA A 24 -4.64 1.29 -13.26
C ALA A 24 -4.46 0.96 -11.78
N CYS A 25 -4.81 1.85 -10.85
CA CYS A 25 -4.53 1.67 -9.43
C CYS A 25 -5.71 1.01 -8.71
N CYS A 26 -5.39 -0.01 -7.90
CA CYS A 26 -6.38 -0.71 -7.09
C CYS A 26 -6.08 -0.65 -5.59
N LEU A 27 -4.93 -0.12 -5.22
CA LEU A 27 -4.46 0.09 -3.85
C LEU A 27 -4.23 1.58 -3.62
N TYR A 28 -4.37 2.03 -2.38
CA TYR A 28 -4.00 3.39 -2.00
C TYR A 28 -3.55 3.46 -0.55
N LEU A 29 -2.68 4.42 -0.27
CA LEU A 29 -2.27 4.80 1.07
C LEU A 29 -2.61 6.26 1.30
N ILE A 30 -2.94 6.58 2.55
CA ILE A 30 -3.02 7.96 3.02
C ILE A 30 -1.99 8.11 4.14
N THR A 31 -1.09 9.04 3.96
CA THR A 31 -0.16 9.47 5.00
C THR A 31 -0.63 10.79 5.60
N GLY A 32 -0.20 11.07 6.81
CA GLY A 32 -0.57 12.26 7.55
C GLY A 32 -0.38 12.06 9.04
N ARG A 33 -1.04 12.87 9.85
CA ARG A 33 -1.06 12.75 11.31
C ARG A 33 -2.48 12.88 11.85
N CYS A 34 -2.81 12.09 12.83
CA CYS A 34 -4.03 12.25 13.61
C CYS A 34 -3.81 13.29 14.73
N ALA A 35 -4.89 13.64 15.44
CA ALA A 35 -4.80 14.52 16.59
C ALA A 35 -3.76 13.99 17.60
N TYR A 36 -2.96 14.93 18.16
CA TYR A 36 -1.91 14.65 19.15
C TYR A 36 -0.70 13.86 18.63
N GLU A 37 -0.58 13.63 17.33
CA GLU A 37 0.63 13.04 16.74
C GLU A 37 1.61 14.12 16.29
N ARG A 38 2.90 13.89 16.57
CA ARG A 38 3.98 14.79 16.15
C ARG A 38 4.54 14.45 14.77
N HIS A 39 4.43 13.20 14.37
CA HIS A 39 5.06 12.71 13.15
C HIS A 39 4.01 12.27 12.12
N ILE A 40 4.29 12.59 10.87
CA ILE A 40 3.54 12.08 9.73
C ILE A 40 3.87 10.60 9.54
N GLY A 41 2.86 9.80 9.24
CA GLY A 41 3.03 8.38 8.95
C GLY A 41 1.83 7.83 8.18
N ILE A 42 1.86 6.54 7.87
CA ILE A 42 0.74 5.88 7.19
C ILE A 42 -0.44 5.80 8.15
N LYS A 43 -1.60 6.29 7.71
CA LYS A 43 -2.84 6.33 8.50
C LYS A 43 -3.91 5.42 7.96
N TYR A 44 -3.91 5.21 6.66
CA TYR A 44 -4.92 4.40 6.00
C TYR A 44 -4.33 3.61 4.85
N VAL A 45 -4.78 2.39 4.68
CA VAL A 45 -4.56 1.53 3.51
C VAL A 45 -5.91 1.10 3.00
N GLY A 46 -6.13 1.17 1.70
CA GLY A 46 -7.38 0.73 1.12
C GLY A 46 -7.23 0.16 -0.27
N ILE A 47 -8.32 -0.44 -0.72
CA ILE A 47 -8.46 -0.98 -2.07
C ILE A 47 -9.69 -0.41 -2.76
N THR A 48 -9.67 -0.40 -4.08
CA THR A 48 -10.79 0.02 -4.90
C THR A 48 -10.87 -0.81 -6.17
N LYS A 49 -12.10 -0.95 -6.69
CA LYS A 49 -12.36 -1.46 -8.04
C LYS A 49 -12.50 -0.32 -9.06
N ARG A 50 -12.75 0.88 -8.56
CA ARG A 50 -12.89 2.13 -9.31
C ARG A 50 -11.57 2.88 -9.26
N ALA A 51 -11.49 4.02 -9.95
CA ALA A 51 -10.40 4.95 -9.74
C ALA A 51 -10.24 5.29 -8.26
N VAL A 52 -9.00 5.43 -7.80
CA VAL A 52 -8.71 5.74 -6.38
C VAL A 52 -9.37 7.06 -6.00
N TYR A 53 -9.31 8.06 -6.86
CA TYR A 53 -9.98 9.34 -6.70
C TYR A 53 -11.47 9.18 -6.35
N ASN A 54 -12.25 8.52 -7.21
CA ASN A 54 -13.68 8.30 -7.00
C ASN A 54 -14.00 7.55 -5.68
N ARG A 55 -13.08 6.65 -5.27
CA ARG A 55 -13.26 5.94 -4.00
C ARG A 55 -13.03 6.82 -2.80
N LEU A 56 -12.07 7.71 -2.88
CA LEU A 56 -11.71 8.61 -1.79
C LEU A 56 -12.69 9.79 -1.64
N GLU A 57 -13.49 10.09 -2.66
CA GLU A 57 -14.58 11.06 -2.61
C GLU A 57 -15.88 10.52 -2.01
N ASP A 58 -16.02 9.22 -1.82
CA ASP A 58 -17.20 8.65 -1.15
C ASP A 58 -17.30 9.23 0.28
N SER A 59 -18.51 9.55 0.73
CA SER A 59 -18.78 10.22 2.01
C SER A 59 -18.17 9.49 3.22
N ASP A 60 -18.23 8.16 3.25
CA ASP A 60 -17.63 7.34 4.30
C ASP A 60 -16.10 7.41 4.35
N HIS A 61 -15.47 7.72 3.21
CA HIS A 61 -14.03 7.94 3.12
C HIS A 61 -13.64 9.38 3.46
N LEU A 62 -14.44 10.36 3.07
CA LEU A 62 -14.22 11.77 3.43
C LEU A 62 -14.23 11.95 4.93
N GLU A 63 -15.22 11.40 5.65
CA GLU A 63 -15.28 11.45 7.11
C GLU A 63 -14.01 10.86 7.76
N LYS A 64 -13.50 9.75 7.25
CA LYS A 64 -12.24 9.16 7.75
C LYS A 64 -11.05 10.08 7.47
N GLN A 65 -11.03 10.71 6.32
CA GLN A 65 -9.94 11.60 5.92
C GLN A 65 -9.91 12.88 6.72
N GLU A 66 -11.05 13.41 7.20
CA GLU A 66 -11.12 14.59 8.07
C GLU A 66 -10.32 14.41 9.37
N ARG A 67 -10.16 13.17 9.82
CA ARG A 67 -9.37 12.83 11.01
C ARG A 67 -7.85 12.91 10.77
N ILE A 68 -7.41 13.08 9.52
CA ILE A 68 -6.01 13.11 9.14
C ILE A 68 -5.64 14.55 8.73
N LYS A 69 -4.64 15.12 9.38
CA LYS A 69 -4.00 16.40 9.02
C LYS A 69 -2.77 16.15 8.17
N ASP A 70 -2.36 17.15 7.38
CA ASP A 70 -1.18 17.10 6.49
C ASP A 70 -1.21 15.85 5.61
N LYS A 71 -2.35 15.63 4.98
CA LYS A 71 -2.61 14.44 4.16
C LYS A 71 -1.76 14.45 2.90
N GLN A 72 -1.25 13.27 2.56
CA GLN A 72 -0.73 12.97 1.24
C GLN A 72 -1.26 11.61 0.79
N TYR A 73 -1.49 11.48 -0.49
CA TYR A 73 -2.08 10.32 -1.11
C TYR A 73 -1.05 9.56 -1.94
N TRP A 74 -1.22 8.25 -1.97
CA TRP A 74 -0.36 7.34 -2.72
C TRP A 74 -1.26 6.34 -3.43
N ALA A 75 -1.03 6.16 -4.73
CA ALA A 75 -1.73 5.16 -5.51
C ALA A 75 -0.83 3.96 -5.75
N GLY A 76 -1.37 2.77 -5.68
CA GLY A 76 -0.65 1.52 -5.87
C GLY A 76 -1.26 0.66 -6.97
N ARG A 77 -0.41 0.16 -7.87
CA ARG A 77 -0.79 -0.82 -8.88
C ARG A 77 0.08 -2.06 -8.77
N PHE A 78 -0.46 -3.19 -9.17
CA PHE A 78 0.36 -4.38 -9.34
C PHE A 78 1.24 -4.24 -10.58
N SER A 79 2.52 -4.58 -10.45
CA SER A 79 3.43 -4.62 -11.60
C SER A 79 2.96 -5.65 -12.63
N VAL A 80 3.16 -5.36 -13.91
CA VAL A 80 2.75 -6.22 -15.02
C VAL A 80 3.36 -7.62 -14.93
N ASP A 81 4.58 -7.74 -14.42
CA ASP A 81 5.26 -9.01 -14.23
C ASP A 81 4.56 -9.94 -13.21
N SER A 82 3.73 -9.35 -12.33
CA SER A 82 2.88 -10.12 -11.40
C SER A 82 1.53 -10.52 -12.02
N TYR A 83 1.30 -10.18 -13.29
CA TYR A 83 0.02 -10.41 -14.01
C TYR A 83 -0.04 -11.70 -14.80
N ASN A 84 1.04 -12.44 -14.92
CA ASN A 84 1.04 -13.63 -15.74
C ASN A 84 -0.04 -14.62 -15.27
N ASN A 85 -1.14 -14.66 -16.03
CA ASN A 85 -2.21 -15.67 -16.05
C ASN A 85 -3.34 -15.63 -15.01
N LEU A 86 -3.85 -14.46 -14.60
CA LEU A 86 -4.94 -14.51 -13.62
C LEU A 86 -6.15 -13.66 -14.02
N ASP A 87 -7.31 -14.32 -14.11
CA ASP A 87 -8.64 -13.78 -14.36
C ASP A 87 -9.08 -12.67 -13.39
N THR A 88 -10.02 -11.86 -13.81
CA THR A 88 -10.54 -10.67 -13.12
C THR A 88 -10.95 -10.89 -11.64
N PRO A 89 -11.55 -12.03 -11.23
CA PRO A 89 -11.82 -12.31 -9.82
C PRO A 89 -10.56 -12.37 -8.95
N SER A 90 -9.43 -12.78 -9.53
CA SER A 90 -8.17 -12.90 -8.82
C SER A 90 -7.54 -11.52 -8.46
N ARG A 91 -7.79 -10.46 -9.25
CA ARG A 91 -7.27 -9.12 -8.98
C ARG A 91 -7.79 -8.57 -7.67
N ARG A 92 -9.10 -8.70 -7.42
CA ARG A 92 -9.71 -8.28 -6.16
C ARG A 92 -9.17 -9.07 -4.98
N SER A 93 -9.11 -10.39 -5.10
CA SER A 93 -8.60 -11.28 -4.05
C SER A 93 -7.14 -10.95 -3.70
N ARG A 94 -6.32 -10.57 -4.69
CA ARG A 94 -4.94 -10.11 -4.45
C ARG A 94 -4.90 -8.79 -3.71
N ALA A 95 -5.67 -7.81 -4.17
CA ALA A 95 -5.74 -6.52 -3.52
C ALA A 95 -6.21 -6.65 -2.06
N GLU A 96 -7.22 -7.50 -1.80
CA GLU A 96 -7.70 -7.80 -0.45
C GLU A 96 -6.63 -8.49 0.41
N SER A 97 -5.83 -9.38 -0.18
CA SER A 97 -4.73 -10.05 0.51
C SER A 97 -3.61 -9.08 0.88
N VAL A 98 -3.22 -8.21 -0.05
CA VAL A 98 -2.21 -7.17 0.17
C VAL A 98 -2.69 -6.15 1.19
N GLU A 99 -3.94 -5.68 1.09
CA GLU A 99 -4.53 -4.77 2.08
C GLU A 99 -4.52 -5.40 3.47
N THR A 100 -4.93 -6.66 3.59
CA THR A 100 -4.93 -7.38 4.87
C THR A 100 -3.52 -7.47 5.46
N LEU A 101 -2.55 -7.84 4.64
CA LEU A 101 -1.13 -7.90 5.03
C LEU A 101 -0.64 -6.55 5.55
N LEU A 102 -0.87 -5.48 4.78
CA LEU A 102 -0.40 -4.14 5.10
C LEU A 102 -1.08 -3.59 6.36
N VAL A 103 -2.42 -3.67 6.44
CA VAL A 103 -3.16 -3.16 7.59
C VAL A 103 -2.76 -3.90 8.86
N ARG A 104 -2.63 -5.22 8.79
CA ARG A 104 -2.24 -6.05 9.94
C ARG A 104 -0.82 -5.73 10.41
N TYR A 105 0.13 -5.68 9.49
CA TYR A 105 1.52 -5.35 9.79
C TYR A 105 1.65 -3.95 10.40
N LEU A 106 1.13 -2.93 9.71
CA LEU A 106 1.24 -1.55 10.15
C LEU A 106 0.54 -1.29 11.49
N SER A 107 -0.59 -1.96 11.75
CA SER A 107 -1.32 -1.81 13.02
C SER A 107 -0.58 -2.42 14.21
N ASN A 108 0.34 -3.35 13.98
CA ASN A 108 1.16 -3.98 15.02
C ASN A 108 2.45 -3.20 15.33
N LEU A 109 2.80 -2.21 14.52
CA LEU A 109 4.01 -1.42 14.76
C LEU A 109 3.85 -0.54 16.02
N PRO A 110 4.88 -0.43 16.86
CA PRO A 110 4.85 0.42 18.04
C PRO A 110 4.47 1.87 17.71
N GLY A 111 3.48 2.41 18.42
CA GLY A 111 3.00 3.77 18.21
C GLY A 111 2.26 4.02 16.89
N ALA A 112 1.93 2.99 16.13
CA ALA A 112 1.11 3.14 14.94
C ALA A 112 -0.34 3.48 15.30
N LYS A 113 -0.89 4.47 14.62
CA LYS A 113 -2.30 4.86 14.75
C LYS A 113 -2.96 4.79 13.37
N MET A 114 -3.32 3.58 12.97
CA MET A 114 -4.08 3.35 11.74
C MET A 114 -5.55 3.70 11.94
N ILE A 115 -6.16 4.35 10.96
CA ILE A 115 -7.61 4.64 10.96
C ILE A 115 -8.42 3.46 10.43
N ASN A 116 -7.79 2.52 9.75
CA ASN A 116 -8.47 1.28 9.36
C ASN A 116 -9.12 0.63 10.58
N GLU A 117 -10.42 0.44 10.56
CA GLU A 117 -11.16 -0.26 11.61
C GLU A 117 -11.17 -1.76 11.38
N ARG A 118 -11.29 -2.15 10.11
CA ARG A 118 -11.29 -3.55 9.68
C ARG A 118 -9.87 -4.05 9.42
N LYS A 119 -9.70 -5.37 9.45
CA LYS A 119 -8.45 -6.08 9.12
C LYS A 119 -7.26 -5.87 10.09
N ARG A 120 -7.39 -5.04 11.13
CA ARG A 120 -6.32 -4.87 12.12
C ARG A 120 -5.94 -6.15 12.86
N LYS A 121 -6.93 -7.03 13.08
CA LYS A 121 -6.78 -8.30 13.81
C LYS A 121 -6.77 -9.51 12.87
N ASN A 122 -6.95 -9.31 11.57
CA ASN A 122 -7.05 -10.40 10.61
C ASN A 122 -5.68 -10.71 10.05
N ASP A 123 -5.24 -11.93 10.24
CA ASP A 123 -4.03 -12.43 9.59
C ASP A 123 -4.31 -12.79 8.14
N PRO A 124 -3.31 -12.67 7.25
CA PRO A 124 -3.41 -13.20 5.90
C PRO A 124 -3.74 -14.71 5.93
N ARG A 125 -4.64 -15.12 5.06
CA ARG A 125 -5.10 -16.52 5.01
C ARG A 125 -4.07 -17.50 4.44
N LYS A 126 -3.09 -17.00 3.70
CA LYS A 126 -2.06 -17.79 3.02
C LYS A 126 -0.72 -17.09 3.16
N PRO A 127 0.39 -17.81 3.03
CA PRO A 127 1.70 -17.19 2.89
C PRO A 127 1.72 -16.16 1.77
N ILE A 128 2.30 -15.01 2.03
CA ILE A 128 2.29 -13.88 1.11
C ILE A 128 3.62 -13.14 1.17
N VAL A 129 4.16 -12.80 0.02
CA VAL A 129 5.32 -11.91 -0.13
C VAL A 129 4.90 -10.71 -0.92
N LEU A 130 5.10 -9.52 -0.37
CA LEU A 130 4.88 -8.24 -1.00
C LEU A 130 6.21 -7.53 -1.21
N ILE A 131 6.46 -7.10 -2.43
CA ILE A 131 7.54 -6.19 -2.79
C ILE A 131 6.91 -4.85 -3.11
N SER A 132 7.33 -3.81 -2.40
CA SER A 132 6.93 -2.42 -2.65
C SER A 132 8.01 -1.72 -3.46
N ARG A 133 7.63 -1.17 -4.61
CA ARG A 133 8.47 -0.29 -5.45
C ARG A 133 7.90 1.11 -5.39
N TRP A 134 8.76 2.10 -5.27
CA TRP A 134 8.36 3.50 -5.13
C TRP A 134 8.67 4.25 -6.41
N GLN A 135 7.69 4.94 -6.96
CA GLN A 135 7.88 5.80 -8.12
C GLN A 135 7.72 7.26 -7.68
N LYS A 136 8.68 8.09 -8.02
CA LYS A 136 8.53 9.53 -7.89
C LYS A 136 7.58 10.01 -8.99
N LYS A 137 6.74 11.02 -8.68
CA LYS A 137 5.86 11.68 -9.65
C LYS A 137 6.54 11.79 -11.02
N MET A 138 6.03 11.08 -12.01
CA MET A 138 6.26 11.25 -13.45
C MET A 138 7.66 11.78 -13.88
N THR A 139 8.72 11.24 -13.36
CA THR A 139 10.01 11.35 -13.99
C THR A 139 10.37 9.97 -14.48
N ASP A 140 10.82 9.84 -15.72
CA ASP A 140 11.36 8.60 -16.30
C ASP A 140 12.57 8.07 -15.50
N ASP A 141 12.96 8.77 -14.45
CA ASP A 141 14.05 8.42 -13.56
C ASP A 141 13.59 7.39 -12.53
N GLN A 142 13.74 6.12 -12.88
CA GLN A 142 13.39 4.94 -12.08
C GLN A 142 14.24 4.78 -10.79
N ARG A 143 14.83 5.82 -10.27
CA ARG A 143 15.59 5.76 -9.03
C ARG A 143 14.68 5.90 -7.84
N TYR A 144 14.39 4.78 -7.27
CA TYR A 144 13.47 4.60 -6.15
C TYR A 144 14.14 4.88 -4.80
N ASN A 145 14.10 6.10 -4.34
CA ASN A 145 14.32 6.37 -2.94
C ASN A 145 12.97 6.38 -2.24
N LYS A 146 12.73 5.39 -1.40
CA LYS A 146 11.56 5.35 -0.54
C LYS A 146 11.47 6.65 0.27
N PRO A 147 10.33 7.37 0.21
CA PRO A 147 10.15 8.58 1.00
C PRO A 147 10.20 8.29 2.50
N SER A 148 10.80 9.19 3.27
CA SER A 148 10.97 9.01 4.73
C SER A 148 9.64 8.82 5.47
N VAL A 149 8.57 9.44 5.01
CA VAL A 149 7.21 9.28 5.57
C VAL A 149 6.70 7.84 5.47
N LEU A 150 7.24 7.06 4.55
CA LEU A 150 6.92 5.64 4.34
C LEU A 150 7.98 4.71 4.94
N SER A 151 8.91 5.21 5.76
CA SER A 151 9.99 4.41 6.35
C SER A 151 9.50 3.18 7.13
N ARG A 152 8.29 3.24 7.68
CA ARG A 152 7.67 2.11 8.40
C ARG A 152 7.08 1.03 7.49
N LEU A 153 6.94 1.27 6.20
CA LEU A 153 6.54 0.26 5.23
C LEU A 153 7.80 -0.32 4.59
N PRO A 154 8.15 -1.58 4.87
CA PRO A 154 9.37 -2.17 4.32
C PRO A 154 9.27 -2.34 2.80
N ASP A 155 10.41 -2.36 2.11
CA ASP A 155 10.45 -2.64 0.67
C ASP A 155 9.99 -4.07 0.38
N THR A 156 10.20 -4.96 1.36
CA THR A 156 9.67 -6.30 1.33
C THR A 156 9.01 -6.66 2.64
N LEU A 157 7.81 -7.15 2.53
CA LEU A 157 7.04 -7.66 3.63
C LEU A 157 6.57 -9.08 3.31
N MET A 158 6.86 -10.00 4.21
CA MET A 158 6.45 -11.40 4.07
C MET A 158 5.65 -11.81 5.30
N TYR A 159 4.63 -12.63 5.06
CA TYR A 159 3.88 -13.31 6.09
C TYR A 159 3.89 -14.81 5.78
N VAL A 160 4.47 -15.58 6.68
CA VAL A 160 4.57 -17.04 6.57
C VAL A 160 4.57 -17.63 7.98
N ASP A 161 3.95 -18.79 8.17
CA ASP A 161 3.86 -19.50 9.45
C ASP A 161 3.36 -18.63 10.62
N LYS A 162 2.43 -17.71 10.32
CA LYS A 162 1.84 -16.73 11.26
C LYS A 162 2.82 -15.64 11.75
N GLU A 163 3.95 -15.50 11.11
CA GLU A 163 4.97 -14.50 11.44
C GLU A 163 5.19 -13.52 10.32
N PHE A 164 5.58 -12.28 10.68
CA PHE A 164 5.96 -11.24 9.75
C PHE A 164 7.47 -11.13 9.64
N TYR A 165 7.95 -11.03 8.42
CA TYR A 165 9.34 -10.73 8.10
C TYR A 165 9.38 -9.47 7.24
N ALA A 166 10.21 -8.52 7.60
CA ALA A 166 10.31 -7.23 6.95
C ALA A 166 11.76 -6.91 6.60
N GLY A 167 11.98 -6.33 5.44
CA GLY A 167 13.31 -5.93 5.00
C GLY A 167 13.29 -4.74 4.06
N ASP A 168 14.32 -3.90 4.19
CA ASP A 168 14.58 -2.82 3.25
C ASP A 168 15.75 -3.20 2.35
N LYS A 169 15.69 -2.82 1.07
CA LYS A 169 16.72 -3.11 0.05
C LYS A 169 17.02 -4.60 -0.08
N MET A 170 16.06 -5.30 -0.63
CA MET A 170 16.15 -6.76 -0.75
C MET A 170 17.36 -7.30 -1.51
N ARG A 171 18.07 -8.17 -0.82
CA ARG A 171 18.78 -9.29 -1.44
C ARG A 171 17.84 -10.51 -1.44
N LEU A 172 16.94 -10.57 -2.42
CA LEU A 172 15.86 -11.57 -2.50
C LEU A 172 16.30 -12.95 -2.98
N THR A 173 17.51 -13.08 -3.48
CA THR A 173 17.96 -14.27 -4.20
C THR A 173 17.76 -15.60 -3.46
N PRO A 174 17.96 -15.73 -2.15
CA PRO A 174 17.75 -17.00 -1.45
C PRO A 174 16.29 -17.32 -1.12
N ILE A 175 15.45 -16.30 -0.87
CA ILE A 175 14.07 -16.48 -0.36
C ILE A 175 13.10 -16.80 -1.49
N ILE A 176 13.26 -16.17 -2.66
CA ILE A 176 12.38 -16.40 -3.82
C ILE A 176 12.54 -17.79 -4.40
N SER A 177 13.75 -18.34 -4.38
CA SER A 177 14.00 -19.70 -4.89
C SER A 177 13.31 -20.81 -4.11
N THR A 178 12.98 -20.56 -2.84
CA THR A 178 12.35 -21.56 -1.96
C THR A 178 10.81 -21.62 -2.13
N TYR A 179 10.18 -20.54 -2.62
CA TYR A 179 8.72 -20.43 -2.73
C TYR A 179 8.19 -20.33 -4.16
N ALA A 180 9.05 -20.38 -5.17
CA ALA A 180 8.67 -20.38 -6.59
C ALA A 180 8.51 -21.80 -7.19
N GLN A 181 8.54 -22.86 -6.38
CA GLN A 181 8.27 -24.24 -6.79
C GLN A 181 6.84 -24.68 -6.47
#